data_9cb91f808602a83d47e436cd84115506
#
_entry.id   9cb91f808602a83d47e436cd84115506
#
_cell.length_a   1.000
_cell.length_b   1.000
_cell.length_c   1.000
_cell.angle_alpha   90.00
_cell.angle_beta   90.00
_cell.angle_gamma   90.00
#
_symmetry.space_group_name_H-M   'P 1'
#
loop_
_entity.id
_entity.type
_entity.pdbx_description
1 polymer ?
#
loop_
_entity_poly.entity_id
_entity_poly.type
_entity_poly.pdbx_seq_one_letter_code
_entity_poly.pdbx_strand_id
1 'polypeptide(L)'
;MANKPGFYGWKLVGALSAMDFLNLGFPFYIGAVINPYMLQHIAMSRGTYGLGFTLLNLFVGIPSTLVAISIVKRGIRATYVIGSALVCIGSLFLAFATTKPWEFLLGFGVINGIGVCFGDIIPGSTAAARWFERYRGRAVGLVLSGSGVCGFVMAPLIDKLLRANGGNWHLGWEIVAVGAVLAGIIALLFVKERPEDLGQLPDGGAKPVAGAPPQHAPSALTTKYEWTPGEAYRTSGYWLVVIGGLAAQFPFFLFTAHWLLHLRGAGIPSGDAAFSMGLFTVSCIAGRLIGGWLMDTMTARYAFMIGLCCYLIGSLAAMRVGPGALLVANSAAVLYGLGIGWTFTCMTTCIAHFYGPTAFPKLAGTLLLLTSGGASPAGWVGGKIFDTYGGYAHAWQLNIAITVVGIVAILFAAMPHHRTESSAVARAA
;
A
#
# COMPACT_ATOMS: atom_id res chain seq x y z
N MET A 1 44.52 7.94 11.63
CA MET A 1 43.26 7.24 12.00
C MET A 1 42.35 7.32 10.81
N ALA A 2 42.21 6.25 10.02
CA ALA A 2 41.31 6.22 8.88
C ALA A 2 39.87 6.37 9.40
N ASN A 3 39.18 7.41 8.95
CA ASN A 3 37.75 7.60 9.22
C ASN A 3 37.02 6.33 8.82
N LYS A 4 36.48 5.54 9.78
CA LYS A 4 35.64 4.40 9.46
C LYS A 4 34.48 4.92 8.63
N PRO A 5 34.27 4.46 7.39
CA PRO A 5 33.15 4.90 6.59
C PRO A 5 31.88 4.64 7.38
N GLY A 6 31.01 5.65 7.49
CA GLY A 6 29.75 5.53 8.21
C GLY A 6 28.91 4.39 7.63
N PHE A 7 28.05 3.78 8.44
CA PHE A 7 27.20 2.65 8.02
C PHE A 7 26.36 3.01 6.79
N TYR A 8 26.58 2.27 5.71
CA TYR A 8 25.96 2.55 4.40
C TYR A 8 24.45 2.27 4.38
N GLY A 9 23.94 1.42 5.28
CA GLY A 9 22.55 1.01 5.32
C GLY A 9 21.55 2.18 5.31
N TRP A 10 21.83 3.28 6.02
CA TRP A 10 20.94 4.46 6.01
C TRP A 10 20.97 5.23 4.68
N LYS A 11 22.11 5.25 3.97
CA LYS A 11 22.19 5.79 2.60
C LYS A 11 21.37 4.93 1.64
N LEU A 12 21.44 3.62 1.79
CA LEU A 12 20.61 2.68 1.03
C LEU A 12 19.12 2.91 1.31
N VAL A 13 18.70 3.08 2.57
CA VAL A 13 17.31 3.39 2.92
C VAL A 13 16.83 4.66 2.22
N GLY A 14 17.63 5.72 2.22
CA GLY A 14 17.31 6.96 1.48
C GLY A 14 17.14 6.73 -0.03
N ALA A 15 18.02 5.94 -0.64
CA ALA A 15 17.91 5.57 -2.06
C ALA A 15 16.66 4.73 -2.35
N LEU A 16 16.37 3.73 -1.51
CA LEU A 16 15.18 2.90 -1.64
C LEU A 16 13.88 3.71 -1.46
N SER A 17 13.85 4.67 -0.51
CA SER A 17 12.71 5.57 -0.33
C SER A 17 12.52 6.49 -1.54
N ALA A 18 13.60 6.99 -2.16
CA ALA A 18 13.53 7.74 -3.40
C ALA A 18 13.01 6.89 -4.57
N MET A 19 13.34 5.60 -4.59
CA MET A 19 12.83 4.67 -5.61
C MET A 19 11.36 4.32 -5.39
N ASP A 20 10.90 4.15 -4.14
CA ASP A 20 9.48 4.00 -3.78
C ASP A 20 8.69 5.26 -4.20
N PHE A 21 9.25 6.45 -3.99
CA PHE A 21 8.68 7.72 -4.47
C PHE A 21 8.47 7.71 -5.99
N LEU A 22 9.44 7.20 -6.78
CA LEU A 22 9.42 7.24 -8.24
C LEU A 22 8.70 6.04 -8.87
N ASN A 23 8.95 4.80 -8.40
CA ASN A 23 8.42 3.59 -9.03
C ASN A 23 7.01 3.20 -8.59
N LEU A 24 6.60 3.54 -7.34
CA LEU A 24 5.23 3.35 -6.88
C LEU A 24 4.48 4.68 -6.87
N GLY A 25 5.07 5.72 -6.27
CA GLY A 25 4.40 7.00 -6.10
C GLY A 25 3.91 7.61 -7.41
N PHE A 26 4.74 7.62 -8.45
CA PHE A 26 4.39 8.20 -9.74
C PHE A 26 3.29 7.41 -10.45
N PRO A 27 3.45 6.12 -10.81
CA PRO A 27 2.39 5.43 -11.54
C PRO A 27 1.10 5.30 -10.74
N PHE A 28 1.16 5.13 -9.43
CA PHE A 28 -0.02 4.89 -8.62
C PHE A 28 -0.75 6.19 -8.22
N TYR A 29 -0.07 7.10 -7.49
CA TYR A 29 -0.73 8.31 -6.98
C TYR A 29 -0.77 9.43 -8.02
N ILE A 30 0.31 9.63 -8.78
CA ILE A 30 0.32 10.63 -9.83
C ILE A 30 -0.46 10.16 -11.05
N GLY A 31 -0.44 8.87 -11.37
CA GLY A 31 -1.34 8.26 -12.35
C GLY A 31 -2.82 8.54 -12.03
N ALA A 32 -3.22 8.51 -10.76
CA ALA A 32 -4.58 8.87 -10.35
C ALA A 32 -4.92 10.36 -10.65
N VAL A 33 -3.93 11.25 -10.71
CA VAL A 33 -4.10 12.66 -11.09
C VAL A 33 -4.12 12.86 -12.60
N ILE A 34 -3.28 12.13 -13.34
CA ILE A 34 -3.16 12.22 -14.81
C ILE A 34 -4.37 11.60 -15.52
N ASN A 35 -4.78 10.41 -15.09
CA ASN A 35 -5.80 9.61 -15.77
C ASN A 35 -7.17 10.28 -15.94
N PRO A 36 -7.66 11.13 -15.00
CA PRO A 36 -8.87 11.93 -15.23
C PRO A 36 -8.78 12.90 -16.41
N TYR A 37 -7.59 13.35 -16.80
CA TYR A 37 -7.40 14.15 -18.02
C TYR A 37 -7.45 13.25 -19.27
N MET A 38 -6.87 12.04 -19.21
CA MET A 38 -7.00 11.05 -20.30
C MET A 38 -8.46 10.69 -20.57
N LEU A 39 -9.27 10.52 -19.51
CA LEU A 39 -10.69 10.18 -19.61
C LEU A 39 -11.50 11.22 -20.42
N GLN A 40 -11.05 12.47 -20.47
CA GLN A 40 -11.71 13.54 -21.25
C GLN A 40 -11.40 13.44 -22.75
N HIS A 41 -10.29 12.79 -23.12
CA HIS A 41 -9.80 12.69 -24.50
C HIS A 41 -10.03 11.30 -25.11
N ILE A 42 -9.95 10.26 -24.28
CA ILE A 42 -10.19 8.87 -24.69
C ILE A 42 -11.61 8.49 -24.31
N ALA A 43 -12.42 8.10 -25.27
CA ALA A 43 -13.80 7.67 -25.04
C ALA A 43 -13.83 6.35 -24.25
N MET A 44 -13.74 6.42 -22.94
CA MET A 44 -13.85 5.27 -22.03
C MET A 44 -14.87 5.51 -20.93
N SER A 45 -15.57 4.45 -20.51
CA SER A 45 -16.48 4.48 -19.37
C SER A 45 -15.73 4.59 -18.05
N ARG A 46 -16.40 5.01 -16.99
CA ARG A 46 -15.85 4.99 -15.64
C ARG A 46 -15.51 3.56 -15.18
N GLY A 47 -16.28 2.58 -15.64
CA GLY A 47 -15.98 1.17 -15.41
C GLY A 47 -14.66 0.73 -16.02
N THR A 48 -14.40 1.12 -17.28
CA THR A 48 -13.11 0.84 -17.95
C THR A 48 -11.95 1.57 -17.27
N TYR A 49 -12.16 2.82 -16.89
CA TYR A 49 -11.19 3.60 -16.10
C TYR A 49 -10.84 2.89 -14.77
N GLY A 50 -11.84 2.49 -14.02
CA GLY A 50 -11.67 1.76 -12.75
C GLY A 50 -11.03 0.37 -12.95
N LEU A 51 -11.30 -0.30 -14.09
CA LEU A 51 -10.66 -1.56 -14.45
C LEU A 51 -9.14 -1.39 -14.62
N GLY A 52 -8.66 -0.23 -15.08
CA GLY A 52 -7.23 0.08 -15.12
C GLY A 52 -6.59 -0.02 -13.74
N PHE A 53 -7.21 0.56 -12.70
CA PHE A 53 -6.75 0.45 -11.32
C PHE A 53 -6.87 -0.98 -10.76
N THR A 54 -7.94 -1.70 -11.12
CA THR A 54 -8.08 -3.12 -10.77
C THR A 54 -6.92 -3.93 -11.31
N LEU A 55 -6.60 -3.77 -12.60
CA LEU A 55 -5.47 -4.47 -13.23
C LEU A 55 -4.14 -4.05 -12.63
N LEU A 56 -3.93 -2.75 -12.39
CA LEU A 56 -2.71 -2.27 -11.72
C LEU A 56 -2.49 -3.01 -10.39
N ASN A 57 -3.50 -3.05 -9.53
CA ASN A 57 -3.40 -3.73 -8.23
C ASN A 57 -3.18 -5.25 -8.36
N LEU A 58 -3.85 -5.90 -9.31
CA LEU A 58 -3.64 -7.32 -9.61
C LEU A 58 -2.21 -7.59 -10.07
N PHE A 59 -1.69 -6.80 -11.00
CA PHE A 59 -0.35 -6.99 -11.55
C PHE A 59 0.78 -6.47 -10.65
N VAL A 60 0.48 -5.68 -9.63
CA VAL A 60 1.40 -5.45 -8.49
C VAL A 60 1.52 -6.72 -7.62
N GLY A 61 0.49 -7.55 -7.54
CA GLY A 61 0.49 -8.76 -6.70
C GLY A 61 0.91 -10.04 -7.41
N ILE A 62 0.31 -10.35 -8.55
CA ILE A 62 0.46 -11.64 -9.27
C ILE A 62 1.91 -12.00 -9.59
N PRO A 63 2.77 -11.09 -10.11
CA PRO A 63 4.14 -11.43 -10.47
C PRO A 63 5.10 -11.55 -9.27
N SER A 64 4.63 -11.44 -8.04
CA SER A 64 5.47 -11.45 -6.83
C SER A 64 6.43 -12.64 -6.73
N THR A 65 6.00 -13.82 -7.17
CA THR A 65 6.85 -15.02 -7.25
C THR A 65 7.99 -14.85 -8.26
N LEU A 66 7.71 -14.20 -9.41
CA LEU A 66 8.75 -13.92 -10.41
C LEU A 66 9.76 -12.89 -9.89
N VAL A 67 9.30 -11.92 -9.09
CA VAL A 67 10.19 -10.97 -8.40
C VAL A 67 11.11 -11.70 -7.44
N ALA A 68 10.59 -12.62 -6.62
CA ALA A 68 11.41 -13.43 -5.72
C ALA A 68 12.47 -14.26 -6.48
N ILE A 69 12.09 -14.90 -7.59
CA ILE A 69 13.02 -15.62 -8.48
C ILE A 69 14.07 -14.67 -9.07
N SER A 70 13.67 -13.47 -9.49
CA SER A 70 14.59 -12.46 -10.03
C SER A 70 15.62 -12.02 -8.99
N ILE A 71 15.19 -11.76 -7.74
CA ILE A 71 16.08 -11.39 -6.63
C ILE A 71 17.11 -12.49 -6.35
N VAL A 72 16.68 -13.76 -6.37
CA VAL A 72 17.59 -14.90 -6.12
C VAL A 72 18.59 -15.07 -7.27
N LYS A 73 18.14 -14.97 -8.53
CA LYS A 73 18.97 -15.24 -9.70
C LYS A 73 19.81 -14.06 -10.17
N ARG A 74 19.30 -12.83 -10.06
CA ARG A 74 19.90 -11.62 -10.64
C ARG A 74 20.27 -10.55 -9.61
N GLY A 75 19.81 -10.72 -8.36
CA GLY A 75 19.99 -9.74 -7.28
C GLY A 75 18.91 -8.66 -7.22
N ILE A 76 18.96 -7.91 -6.14
CA ILE A 76 18.00 -6.82 -5.85
C ILE A 76 18.17 -5.68 -6.84
N ARG A 77 19.42 -5.27 -7.12
CA ARG A 77 19.74 -4.18 -8.05
C ARG A 77 19.15 -4.41 -9.43
N ALA A 78 19.41 -5.58 -10.03
CA ALA A 78 18.91 -5.92 -11.35
C ALA A 78 17.38 -6.00 -11.37
N THR A 79 16.76 -6.49 -10.30
CA THR A 79 15.30 -6.56 -10.17
C THR A 79 14.68 -5.16 -10.17
N TYR A 80 15.26 -4.20 -9.44
CA TYR A 80 14.82 -2.80 -9.48
C TYR A 80 14.97 -2.17 -10.86
N VAL A 81 16.09 -2.41 -11.55
CA VAL A 81 16.31 -1.88 -12.91
C VAL A 81 15.25 -2.43 -13.88
N ILE A 82 14.92 -3.72 -13.79
CA ILE A 82 13.84 -4.32 -14.59
C ILE A 82 12.50 -3.64 -14.29
N GLY A 83 12.17 -3.45 -13.01
CA GLY A 83 10.95 -2.76 -12.59
C GLY A 83 10.87 -1.34 -13.13
N SER A 84 11.92 -0.55 -12.93
CA SER A 84 12.02 0.82 -13.44
C SER A 84 11.92 0.89 -14.98
N ALA A 85 12.55 -0.04 -15.69
CA ALA A 85 12.44 -0.12 -17.14
C ALA A 85 11.00 -0.42 -17.59
N LEU A 86 10.29 -1.32 -16.92
CA LEU A 86 8.89 -1.62 -17.21
C LEU A 86 7.98 -0.43 -16.92
N VAL A 87 8.16 0.28 -15.80
CA VAL A 87 7.42 1.53 -15.52
C VAL A 87 7.70 2.57 -16.60
N CYS A 88 8.95 2.74 -17.03
CA CYS A 88 9.30 3.65 -18.12
C CYS A 88 8.60 3.27 -19.41
N ILE A 89 8.68 2.00 -19.83
CA ILE A 89 8.02 1.50 -21.05
C ILE A 89 6.51 1.70 -21.00
N GLY A 90 5.86 1.32 -19.88
CA GLY A 90 4.43 1.50 -19.69
C GLY A 90 4.01 2.97 -19.74
N SER A 91 4.81 3.86 -19.15
CA SER A 91 4.54 5.30 -19.13
C SER A 91 4.73 5.93 -20.51
N LEU A 92 5.79 5.57 -21.26
CA LEU A 92 5.98 6.01 -22.65
C LEU A 92 4.89 5.46 -23.57
N PHE A 93 4.48 4.21 -23.39
CA PHE A 93 3.35 3.63 -24.09
C PHE A 93 2.06 4.43 -23.85
N LEU A 94 1.81 4.82 -22.60
CA LEU A 94 0.69 5.70 -22.25
C LEU A 94 0.83 7.06 -22.90
N ALA A 95 2.01 7.68 -22.86
CA ALA A 95 2.23 9.02 -23.40
C ALA A 95 2.07 9.09 -24.94
N PHE A 96 2.52 8.09 -25.69
CA PHE A 96 2.66 8.21 -27.14
C PHE A 96 1.79 7.24 -27.96
N ALA A 97 1.37 6.12 -27.37
CA ALA A 97 0.68 5.06 -28.13
C ALA A 97 -0.78 4.84 -27.68
N THR A 98 -1.27 5.60 -26.68
CA THR A 98 -2.60 5.36 -26.13
C THR A 98 -3.65 6.26 -26.76
N THR A 99 -4.54 5.65 -27.55
CA THR A 99 -5.69 6.30 -28.19
C THR A 99 -7.00 5.58 -27.87
N LYS A 100 -6.92 4.32 -27.45
CA LYS A 100 -8.07 3.43 -27.19
C LYS A 100 -8.09 2.96 -25.73
N PRO A 101 -9.28 2.61 -25.20
CA PRO A 101 -9.42 2.15 -23.82
C PRO A 101 -8.58 0.92 -23.47
N TRP A 102 -8.43 -0.05 -24.36
CA TRP A 102 -7.63 -1.25 -24.11
C TRP A 102 -6.13 -0.96 -23.99
N GLU A 103 -5.64 0.06 -24.71
CA GLU A 103 -4.25 0.52 -24.62
C GLU A 103 -3.96 1.14 -23.24
N PHE A 104 -4.93 1.91 -22.71
CA PHE A 104 -4.86 2.38 -21.32
C PHE A 104 -4.80 1.21 -20.33
N LEU A 105 -5.64 0.18 -20.51
CA LEU A 105 -5.63 -1.00 -19.63
C LEU A 105 -4.30 -1.74 -19.69
N LEU A 106 -3.72 -1.87 -20.89
CA LEU A 106 -2.43 -2.52 -21.07
C LEU A 106 -1.29 -1.70 -20.45
N GLY A 107 -1.18 -0.42 -20.79
CA GLY A 107 -0.10 0.46 -20.34
C GLY A 107 -0.16 0.73 -18.84
N PHE A 108 -1.31 1.21 -18.36
CA PHE A 108 -1.51 1.58 -16.96
C PHE A 108 -1.69 0.34 -16.06
N GLY A 109 -2.59 -0.56 -16.44
CA GLY A 109 -2.97 -1.69 -15.61
C GLY A 109 -1.90 -2.78 -15.59
N VAL A 110 -1.47 -3.25 -16.77
CA VAL A 110 -0.61 -4.43 -16.88
C VAL A 110 0.87 -4.06 -16.80
N ILE A 111 1.36 -3.22 -17.72
CA ILE A 111 2.80 -2.97 -17.81
C ILE A 111 3.30 -2.21 -16.58
N ASN A 112 2.65 -1.12 -16.20
CA ASN A 112 3.02 -0.39 -14.98
C ASN A 112 2.80 -1.23 -13.72
N GLY A 113 1.74 -2.07 -13.64
CA GLY A 113 1.53 -2.97 -12.52
C GLY A 113 2.69 -3.96 -12.32
N ILE A 114 3.13 -4.62 -13.39
CA ILE A 114 4.31 -5.51 -13.35
C ILE A 114 5.56 -4.70 -12.98
N GLY A 115 5.74 -3.51 -13.58
CA GLY A 115 6.87 -2.63 -13.32
C GLY A 115 6.97 -2.24 -11.84
N VAL A 116 5.86 -1.83 -11.23
CA VAL A 116 5.77 -1.53 -9.78
C VAL A 116 6.09 -2.78 -8.95
N CYS A 117 5.56 -3.95 -9.30
CA CYS A 117 5.85 -5.19 -8.58
C CYS A 117 7.36 -5.49 -8.50
N PHE A 118 8.08 -5.33 -9.62
CA PHE A 118 9.54 -5.53 -9.69
C PHE A 118 10.34 -4.38 -9.09
N GLY A 119 9.80 -3.17 -9.09
CA GLY A 119 10.52 -1.93 -8.78
C GLY A 119 10.24 -1.34 -7.40
N ASP A 120 9.56 -2.05 -6.46
CA ASP A 120 9.13 -1.40 -5.22
C ASP A 120 9.13 -2.32 -3.98
N ILE A 121 7.98 -2.75 -3.47
CA ILE A 121 7.78 -3.29 -2.12
C ILE A 121 8.67 -4.49 -1.82
N ILE A 122 8.71 -5.47 -2.73
CA ILE A 122 9.39 -6.74 -2.46
C ILE A 122 10.91 -6.57 -2.44
N PRO A 123 11.55 -5.99 -3.48
CA PRO A 123 12.98 -5.79 -3.44
C PRO A 123 13.42 -4.78 -2.37
N GLY A 124 12.61 -3.73 -2.08
CA GLY A 124 12.89 -2.75 -1.02
C GLY A 124 12.88 -3.37 0.37
N SER A 125 11.85 -4.13 0.68
CA SER A 125 11.75 -4.86 1.96
C SER A 125 12.85 -5.89 2.11
N THR A 126 13.22 -6.57 1.02
CA THR A 126 14.31 -7.56 1.01
C THR A 126 15.65 -6.91 1.25
N ALA A 127 15.93 -5.76 0.60
CA ALA A 127 17.16 -4.99 0.84
C ALA A 127 17.24 -4.53 2.29
N ALA A 128 16.17 -3.89 2.80
CA ALA A 128 16.12 -3.46 4.19
C ALA A 128 16.34 -4.63 5.17
N ALA A 129 15.76 -5.80 4.89
CA ALA A 129 15.91 -6.98 5.75
C ALA A 129 17.33 -7.57 5.75
N ARG A 130 18.10 -7.42 4.66
CA ARG A 130 19.50 -7.86 4.58
C ARG A 130 20.46 -6.91 5.30
N TRP A 131 20.15 -5.61 5.30
CA TRP A 131 21.02 -4.57 5.88
C TRP A 131 20.73 -4.26 7.34
N PHE A 132 19.50 -4.58 7.82
CA PHE A 132 19.06 -4.27 9.17
C PHE A 132 18.44 -5.49 9.86
N GLU A 133 18.93 -5.78 11.05
CA GLU A 133 18.36 -6.76 11.99
C GLU A 133 17.57 -6.02 13.08
N ARG A 134 18.26 -5.15 13.83
CA ARG A 134 17.69 -4.38 14.95
C ARG A 134 16.72 -3.29 14.49
N TYR A 135 17.07 -2.56 13.42
CA TYR A 135 16.27 -1.43 12.92
C TYR A 135 15.44 -1.77 11.68
N ARG A 136 15.22 -3.06 11.42
CA ARG A 136 14.50 -3.55 10.23
C ARG A 136 13.13 -2.90 10.03
N GLY A 137 12.29 -2.83 11.09
CA GLY A 137 10.97 -2.22 11.00
C GLY A 137 11.02 -0.73 10.65
N ARG A 138 11.97 0.02 11.26
CA ARG A 138 12.17 1.44 10.95
C ARG A 138 12.68 1.65 9.52
N ALA A 139 13.62 0.82 9.08
CA ALA A 139 14.17 0.88 7.73
C ALA A 139 13.09 0.62 6.68
N VAL A 140 12.30 -0.46 6.82
CA VAL A 140 11.17 -0.76 5.93
C VAL A 140 10.12 0.34 5.94
N GLY A 141 9.77 0.86 7.13
CA GLY A 141 8.80 1.96 7.26
C GLY A 141 9.26 3.23 6.53
N LEU A 142 10.54 3.61 6.62
CA LEU A 142 11.11 4.74 5.91
C LEU A 142 11.13 4.50 4.40
N VAL A 143 11.51 3.31 3.94
CA VAL A 143 11.47 2.95 2.51
C VAL A 143 10.06 3.14 1.95
N LEU A 144 9.05 2.56 2.58
CA LEU A 144 7.66 2.60 2.12
C LEU A 144 6.95 3.94 2.39
N SER A 145 7.62 4.94 2.95
CA SER A 145 7.05 6.28 3.10
C SER A 145 7.26 7.17 1.87
N GLY A 146 8.17 6.80 0.98
CA GLY A 146 8.52 7.59 -0.21
C GLY A 146 7.32 7.86 -1.11
N SER A 147 6.53 6.84 -1.42
CA SER A 147 5.33 6.97 -2.25
C SER A 147 4.24 7.84 -1.61
N GLY A 148 4.10 7.80 -0.28
CA GLY A 148 3.20 8.71 0.43
C GLY A 148 3.63 10.16 0.33
N VAL A 149 4.94 10.45 0.48
CA VAL A 149 5.51 11.78 0.27
C VAL A 149 5.31 12.22 -1.19
N CYS A 150 5.51 11.32 -2.15
CA CYS A 150 5.25 11.59 -3.57
C CYS A 150 3.81 12.07 -3.79
N GLY A 151 2.82 11.32 -3.31
CA GLY A 151 1.42 11.69 -3.49
C GLY A 151 1.09 13.05 -2.88
N PHE A 152 1.65 13.38 -1.71
CA PHE A 152 1.41 14.67 -1.06
C PHE A 152 2.03 15.85 -1.82
N VAL A 153 3.29 15.70 -2.25
CA VAL A 153 4.04 16.80 -2.88
C VAL A 153 3.71 16.90 -4.37
N MET A 154 3.72 15.78 -5.08
CA MET A 154 3.65 15.78 -6.54
C MET A 154 2.22 15.86 -7.08
N ALA A 155 1.18 15.38 -6.35
CA ALA A 155 -0.18 15.41 -6.88
C ALA A 155 -0.65 16.85 -7.20
N PRO A 156 -0.54 17.83 -6.30
CA PRO A 156 -0.93 19.21 -6.62
C PRO A 156 0.00 19.87 -7.65
N LEU A 157 1.30 19.52 -7.64
CA LEU A 157 2.26 20.06 -8.61
C LEU A 157 1.97 19.58 -10.03
N ILE A 158 1.71 18.29 -10.22
CA ILE A 158 1.38 17.72 -11.53
C ILE A 158 0.02 18.24 -12.00
N ASP A 159 -1.00 18.32 -11.15
CA ASP A 159 -2.29 18.89 -11.53
C ASP A 159 -2.13 20.36 -12.00
N LYS A 160 -1.36 21.18 -11.27
CA LYS A 160 -1.05 22.56 -11.67
C LYS A 160 -0.34 22.61 -13.03
N LEU A 161 0.66 21.72 -13.24
CA LEU A 161 1.40 21.67 -14.48
C LEU A 161 0.51 21.27 -15.66
N LEU A 162 -0.32 20.24 -15.49
CA LEU A 162 -1.24 19.77 -16.54
C LEU A 162 -2.24 20.87 -16.89
N ARG A 163 -2.84 21.55 -15.91
CA ARG A 163 -3.75 22.69 -16.16
C ARG A 163 -3.07 23.84 -16.90
N ALA A 164 -1.83 24.19 -16.53
CA ALA A 164 -1.06 25.22 -17.20
C ALA A 164 -0.74 24.89 -18.67
N ASN A 165 -0.71 23.58 -19.02
CA ASN A 165 -0.48 23.08 -20.38
C ASN A 165 -1.77 22.57 -21.04
N GLY A 166 -2.91 23.16 -20.75
CA GLY A 166 -4.18 22.84 -21.44
C GLY A 166 -4.74 21.45 -21.17
N GLY A 167 -4.33 20.81 -20.06
CA GLY A 167 -4.74 19.44 -19.73
C GLY A 167 -3.94 18.35 -20.47
N ASN A 168 -2.78 18.68 -21.02
CA ASN A 168 -1.92 17.75 -21.75
C ASN A 168 -1.43 16.60 -20.85
N TRP A 169 -2.17 15.52 -20.83
CA TRP A 169 -1.87 14.32 -20.04
C TRP A 169 -0.64 13.53 -20.57
N HIS A 170 -0.24 13.71 -21.83
CA HIS A 170 0.97 13.11 -22.39
C HIS A 170 2.20 13.55 -21.58
N LEU A 171 2.32 14.87 -21.32
CA LEU A 171 3.38 15.43 -20.47
C LEU A 171 3.42 14.78 -19.09
N GLY A 172 2.26 14.46 -18.52
CA GLY A 172 2.18 13.78 -17.23
C GLY A 172 2.87 12.41 -17.25
N TRP A 173 2.59 11.59 -18.25
CA TRP A 173 3.19 10.27 -18.39
C TRP A 173 4.66 10.32 -18.83
N GLU A 174 5.07 11.33 -19.59
CA GLU A 174 6.49 11.60 -19.88
C GLU A 174 7.28 11.86 -18.59
N ILE A 175 6.75 12.65 -17.67
CA ILE A 175 7.35 12.91 -16.35
C ILE A 175 7.47 11.61 -15.54
N VAL A 176 6.46 10.75 -15.58
CA VAL A 176 6.52 9.43 -14.92
C VAL A 176 7.62 8.58 -15.54
N ALA A 177 7.76 8.58 -16.86
CA ALA A 177 8.82 7.84 -17.56
C ALA A 177 10.23 8.34 -17.17
N VAL A 178 10.43 9.67 -17.12
CA VAL A 178 11.69 10.27 -16.64
C VAL A 178 11.97 9.87 -15.18
N GLY A 179 10.96 9.91 -14.33
CA GLY A 179 11.06 9.44 -12.94
C GLY A 179 11.51 7.97 -12.85
N ALA A 180 10.95 7.11 -13.68
CA ALA A 180 11.35 5.69 -13.73
C ALA A 180 12.80 5.50 -14.20
N VAL A 181 13.27 6.28 -15.17
CA VAL A 181 14.69 6.28 -15.58
C VAL A 181 15.58 6.70 -14.42
N LEU A 182 15.22 7.77 -13.69
CA LEU A 182 15.96 8.22 -12.51
C LEU A 182 15.98 7.12 -11.43
N ALA A 183 14.87 6.42 -11.19
CA ALA A 183 14.84 5.30 -10.25
C ALA A 183 15.79 4.17 -10.67
N GLY A 184 15.84 3.84 -11.96
CA GLY A 184 16.79 2.88 -12.51
C GLY A 184 18.26 3.30 -12.30
N ILE A 185 18.57 4.57 -12.51
CA ILE A 185 19.92 5.14 -12.25
C ILE A 185 20.24 5.06 -10.74
N ILE A 186 19.31 5.44 -9.86
CA ILE A 186 19.49 5.33 -8.41
C ILE A 186 19.75 3.86 -8.02
N ALA A 187 19.02 2.90 -8.62
CA ALA A 187 19.24 1.49 -8.37
C ALA A 187 20.68 1.06 -8.74
N LEU A 188 21.14 1.46 -9.92
CA LEU A 188 22.50 1.11 -10.40
C LEU A 188 23.60 1.68 -9.51
N LEU A 189 23.44 2.91 -9.03
CA LEU A 189 24.47 3.62 -8.27
C LEU A 189 24.46 3.23 -6.77
N PHE A 190 23.30 3.13 -6.16
CA PHE A 190 23.18 3.05 -4.70
C PHE A 190 22.74 1.71 -4.16
N VAL A 191 22.06 0.84 -4.95
CA VAL A 191 21.63 -0.46 -4.43
C VAL A 191 22.83 -1.41 -4.34
N LYS A 192 23.12 -1.85 -3.12
CA LYS A 192 24.10 -2.89 -2.80
C LYS A 192 23.37 -4.11 -2.25
N GLU A 193 23.84 -5.30 -2.66
CA GLU A 193 23.12 -6.56 -2.35
C GLU A 193 23.17 -6.90 -0.87
N ARG A 194 24.33 -6.73 -0.25
CA ARG A 194 24.60 -7.13 1.13
C ARG A 194 25.59 -6.17 1.81
N PRO A 195 25.51 -6.04 3.15
CA PRO A 195 26.53 -5.26 3.90
C PRO A 195 27.95 -5.78 3.70
N GLU A 196 28.09 -7.11 3.58
CA GLU A 196 29.37 -7.79 3.42
C GLU A 196 30.10 -7.35 2.14
N ASP A 197 29.38 -6.97 1.08
CA ASP A 197 29.94 -6.46 -0.18
C ASP A 197 30.76 -5.16 0.05
N LEU A 198 30.52 -4.46 1.15
CA LEU A 198 31.26 -3.26 1.58
C LEU A 198 32.09 -3.49 2.85
N GLY A 199 32.32 -4.75 3.26
CA GLY A 199 33.01 -5.09 4.49
C GLY A 199 32.30 -4.61 5.76
N GLN A 200 30.98 -4.45 5.71
CA GLN A 200 30.13 -4.03 6.84
C GLN A 200 29.32 -5.22 7.35
N LEU A 201 28.83 -5.10 8.56
CA LEU A 201 27.86 -6.04 9.15
C LEU A 201 26.47 -5.38 9.19
N PRO A 202 25.40 -6.17 9.28
CA PRO A 202 24.07 -5.62 9.54
C PRO A 202 24.07 -4.64 10.72
N ASP A 203 23.28 -3.58 10.63
CA ASP A 203 23.23 -2.49 11.63
C ASP A 203 24.59 -1.80 11.91
N GLY A 204 25.58 -1.95 11.01
CA GLY A 204 26.93 -1.40 11.19
C GLY A 204 27.80 -2.16 12.20
N GLY A 205 27.47 -3.42 12.51
CA GLY A 205 28.21 -4.25 13.46
C GLY A 205 27.94 -3.93 14.93
N ALA A 206 26.81 -3.25 15.22
CA ALA A 206 26.36 -3.11 16.59
C ALA A 206 26.02 -4.51 17.13
N LYS A 207 26.88 -5.05 18.01
CA LYS A 207 26.58 -6.26 18.75
C LYS A 207 25.22 -6.13 19.41
N PRO A 208 24.37 -7.16 19.45
CA PRO A 208 23.19 -7.17 20.29
C PRO A 208 23.64 -6.79 21.69
N VAL A 209 23.03 -5.77 22.29
CA VAL A 209 23.31 -5.43 23.69
C VAL A 209 22.91 -6.66 24.50
N ALA A 210 23.89 -7.35 25.10
CA ALA A 210 23.63 -8.49 25.96
C ALA A 210 22.70 -8.00 27.07
N GLY A 211 21.48 -8.57 27.15
CA GLY A 211 20.44 -8.14 28.09
C GLY A 211 19.43 -7.11 27.56
N ALA A 212 19.55 -6.63 26.30
CA ALA A 212 18.41 -5.96 25.69
C ALA A 212 17.27 -6.97 25.55
N PRO A 213 16.04 -6.64 26.01
CA PRO A 213 14.91 -7.52 25.82
C PRO A 213 14.78 -7.78 24.31
N PRO A 214 14.45 -9.04 23.89
CA PRO A 214 14.18 -9.32 22.49
C PRO A 214 13.24 -8.24 22.00
N GLN A 215 13.52 -7.65 20.85
CA GLN A 215 12.78 -6.49 20.30
C GLN A 215 11.28 -6.76 20.09
N HIS A 216 10.88 -7.98 20.33
CA HIS A 216 9.53 -8.45 20.58
C HIS A 216 9.60 -9.35 21.81
N ALA A 217 9.69 -8.77 23.01
CA ALA A 217 9.25 -9.48 24.19
C ALA A 217 7.84 -9.99 23.87
N PRO A 218 7.53 -11.28 24.12
CA PRO A 218 6.16 -11.76 23.96
C PRO A 218 5.29 -10.87 24.85
N SER A 219 4.56 -9.94 24.19
CA SER A 219 3.61 -9.12 24.94
C SER A 219 2.60 -10.11 25.51
N ALA A 220 2.01 -9.78 26.65
CA ALA A 220 0.90 -10.58 27.23
C ALA A 220 -0.26 -10.78 26.22
N LEU A 221 -0.18 -10.12 25.06
CA LEU A 221 -1.13 -10.10 23.95
C LEU A 221 -0.79 -11.10 22.82
N THR A 222 0.32 -11.87 22.89
CA THR A 222 0.71 -12.86 21.88
C THR A 222 0.46 -14.29 22.34
N THR A 223 0.07 -15.15 21.40
CA THR A 223 -0.09 -16.58 21.67
C THR A 223 1.21 -17.21 22.17
N LYS A 224 1.10 -18.14 23.13
CA LYS A 224 2.21 -18.96 23.60
C LYS A 224 2.31 -20.29 22.86
N TYR A 225 1.31 -20.62 22.05
CA TYR A 225 1.26 -21.88 21.29
C TYR A 225 1.92 -21.71 19.91
N GLU A 226 2.68 -22.73 19.49
CA GLU A 226 3.26 -22.77 18.16
C GLU A 226 2.26 -23.37 17.15
N TRP A 227 1.55 -22.47 16.45
CA TRP A 227 0.57 -22.84 15.46
C TRP A 227 1.23 -23.33 14.17
N THR A 228 0.70 -24.39 13.59
CA THR A 228 0.97 -24.72 12.19
C THR A 228 0.02 -23.94 11.27
N PRO A 229 0.43 -23.59 10.04
CA PRO A 229 -0.47 -22.91 9.08
C PRO A 229 -1.76 -23.69 8.81
N GLY A 230 -1.70 -25.03 8.77
CA GLY A 230 -2.87 -25.87 8.56
C GLY A 230 -3.90 -25.79 9.68
N GLU A 231 -3.46 -25.70 10.93
CA GLU A 231 -4.35 -25.51 12.09
C GLU A 231 -4.93 -24.10 12.07
N ALA A 232 -4.14 -23.07 11.80
CA ALA A 232 -4.58 -21.69 11.74
C ALA A 232 -5.71 -21.48 10.71
N TYR A 233 -5.60 -22.07 9.51
CA TYR A 233 -6.65 -21.99 8.48
C TYR A 233 -7.97 -22.63 8.89
N ARG A 234 -8.00 -23.51 9.89
CA ARG A 234 -9.21 -24.14 10.42
C ARG A 234 -9.90 -23.30 11.50
N THR A 235 -9.27 -22.21 11.94
CA THR A 235 -9.84 -21.32 12.97
C THR A 235 -10.71 -20.24 12.34
N SER A 236 -11.83 -19.88 12.98
CA SER A 236 -12.64 -18.73 12.58
C SER A 236 -11.87 -17.40 12.69
N GLY A 237 -10.96 -17.28 13.67
CA GLY A 237 -10.17 -16.07 13.89
C GLY A 237 -9.37 -15.65 12.65
N TYR A 238 -8.77 -16.60 11.91
CA TYR A 238 -8.05 -16.29 10.67
C TYR A 238 -8.97 -15.69 9.59
N TRP A 239 -10.10 -16.32 9.33
CA TRP A 239 -11.04 -15.87 8.29
C TRP A 239 -11.73 -14.56 8.64
N LEU A 240 -11.99 -14.32 9.92
CA LEU A 240 -12.52 -13.03 10.38
C LEU A 240 -11.51 -11.90 10.15
N VAL A 241 -10.19 -12.16 10.36
CA VAL A 241 -9.13 -11.20 10.00
C VAL A 241 -9.05 -11.01 8.48
N VAL A 242 -9.23 -12.06 7.67
CA VAL A 242 -9.31 -11.94 6.20
C VAL A 242 -10.49 -11.06 5.78
N ILE A 243 -11.67 -11.25 6.36
CA ILE A 243 -12.86 -10.41 6.09
C ILE A 243 -12.59 -8.94 6.48
N GLY A 244 -11.99 -8.71 7.65
CA GLY A 244 -11.57 -7.38 8.08
C GLY A 244 -10.56 -6.73 7.13
N GLY A 245 -9.61 -7.52 6.63
CA GLY A 245 -8.62 -7.09 5.64
C GLY A 245 -9.23 -6.75 4.29
N LEU A 246 -10.20 -7.52 3.80
CA LEU A 246 -11.00 -7.19 2.61
C LEU A 246 -11.75 -5.88 2.80
N ALA A 247 -12.36 -5.70 3.99
CA ALA A 247 -13.08 -4.48 4.35
C ALA A 247 -12.17 -3.25 4.53
N ALA A 248 -10.87 -3.44 4.69
CA ALA A 248 -9.88 -2.37 4.69
C ALA A 248 -9.36 -2.04 3.28
N GLN A 249 -9.10 -3.08 2.46
CA GLN A 249 -8.48 -2.91 1.15
C GLN A 249 -9.47 -2.45 0.08
N PHE A 250 -10.74 -2.91 0.12
CA PHE A 250 -11.75 -2.55 -0.87
C PHE A 250 -12.05 -1.03 -0.87
N PRO A 251 -12.34 -0.37 0.30
CA PRO A 251 -12.50 1.08 0.35
C PRO A 251 -11.28 1.84 -0.12
N PHE A 252 -10.07 1.38 0.19
CA PHE A 252 -8.83 1.99 -0.26
C PHE A 252 -8.72 1.98 -1.79
N PHE A 253 -8.93 0.84 -2.44
CA PHE A 253 -8.82 0.74 -3.89
C PHE A 253 -9.92 1.52 -4.63
N LEU A 254 -11.14 1.55 -4.09
CA LEU A 254 -12.23 2.36 -4.64
C LEU A 254 -11.90 3.86 -4.50
N PHE A 255 -11.42 4.29 -3.34
CA PHE A 255 -11.05 5.68 -3.09
C PHE A 255 -9.93 6.13 -4.03
N THR A 256 -8.83 5.40 -4.12
CA THR A 256 -7.70 5.77 -4.97
C THR A 256 -8.05 5.87 -6.44
N ALA A 257 -8.97 5.02 -6.93
CA ALA A 257 -9.43 5.06 -8.32
C ALA A 257 -10.38 6.23 -8.60
N HIS A 258 -11.30 6.54 -7.68
CA HIS A 258 -12.45 7.39 -8.00
C HIS A 258 -12.50 8.71 -7.24
N TRP A 259 -11.64 8.95 -6.24
CA TRP A 259 -11.73 10.14 -5.38
C TRP A 259 -11.63 11.45 -6.17
N LEU A 260 -10.62 11.60 -7.04
CA LEU A 260 -10.47 12.80 -7.85
C LEU A 260 -11.68 13.03 -8.78
N LEU A 261 -12.17 11.95 -9.38
CA LEU A 261 -13.32 12.01 -10.27
C LEU A 261 -14.61 12.39 -9.52
N HIS A 262 -14.76 11.90 -8.28
CA HIS A 262 -15.86 12.25 -7.41
C HIS A 262 -15.83 13.74 -7.04
N LEU A 263 -14.67 14.24 -6.62
CA LEU A 263 -14.51 15.66 -6.26
C LEU A 263 -14.77 16.60 -7.43
N ARG A 264 -14.20 16.29 -8.61
CA ARG A 264 -14.43 17.08 -9.82
C ARG A 264 -15.89 17.03 -10.25
N GLY A 265 -16.54 15.88 -10.17
CA GLY A 265 -17.99 15.72 -10.43
C GLY A 265 -18.86 16.47 -9.44
N ALA A 266 -18.40 16.67 -8.20
CA ALA A 266 -19.06 17.48 -7.18
C ALA A 266 -18.79 19.00 -7.30
N GLY A 267 -18.05 19.44 -8.35
CA GLY A 267 -17.75 20.85 -8.59
C GLY A 267 -16.57 21.40 -7.79
N ILE A 268 -15.74 20.55 -7.17
CA ILE A 268 -14.51 20.97 -6.49
C ILE A 268 -13.42 21.21 -7.54
N PRO A 269 -12.70 22.36 -7.48
CA PRO A 269 -11.61 22.67 -8.42
C PRO A 269 -10.53 21.60 -8.44
N SER A 270 -9.94 21.32 -9.61
CA SER A 270 -8.94 20.27 -9.78
C SER A 270 -7.75 20.38 -8.83
N GLY A 271 -7.28 21.63 -8.55
CA GLY A 271 -6.18 21.86 -7.61
C GLY A 271 -6.51 21.43 -6.19
N ASP A 272 -7.73 21.75 -5.72
CA ASP A 272 -8.20 21.36 -4.40
C ASP A 272 -8.45 19.87 -4.32
N ALA A 273 -8.94 19.25 -5.40
CA ALA A 273 -9.09 17.80 -5.49
C ALA A 273 -7.72 17.07 -5.44
N ALA A 274 -6.70 17.59 -6.15
CA ALA A 274 -5.36 17.06 -6.11
C ALA A 274 -4.69 17.24 -4.72
N PHE A 275 -4.93 18.39 -4.06
CA PHE A 275 -4.48 18.63 -2.70
C PHE A 275 -5.14 17.65 -1.71
N SER A 276 -6.45 17.41 -1.84
CA SER A 276 -7.16 16.41 -1.04
C SER A 276 -6.58 15.00 -1.20
N MET A 277 -6.18 14.62 -2.43
CA MET A 277 -5.46 13.37 -2.67
C MET A 277 -4.09 13.35 -1.98
N GLY A 278 -3.40 14.48 -1.95
CA GLY A 278 -2.15 14.64 -1.20
C GLY A 278 -2.35 14.45 0.31
N LEU A 279 -3.39 15.04 0.88
CA LEU A 279 -3.74 14.85 2.30
C LEU A 279 -4.01 13.38 2.63
N PHE A 280 -4.70 12.66 1.75
CA PHE A 280 -4.89 11.22 1.89
C PHE A 280 -3.54 10.49 2.00
N THR A 281 -2.59 10.78 1.11
CA THR A 281 -1.31 10.04 1.08
C THR A 281 -0.42 10.33 2.30
N VAL A 282 -0.34 11.57 2.77
CA VAL A 282 0.41 11.89 4.00
C VAL A 282 -0.26 11.30 5.24
N SER A 283 -1.58 11.25 5.26
CA SER A 283 -2.34 10.63 6.35
C SER A 283 -2.14 9.11 6.41
N CYS A 284 -1.83 8.44 5.28
CA CYS A 284 -1.43 7.03 5.28
C CYS A 284 -0.17 6.79 6.14
N ILE A 285 0.81 7.72 6.07
CA ILE A 285 2.04 7.62 6.86
C ILE A 285 1.70 7.78 8.35
N ALA A 286 0.91 8.81 8.69
CA ALA A 286 0.46 9.04 10.07
C ALA A 286 -0.34 7.83 10.61
N GLY A 287 -1.22 7.26 9.81
CA GLY A 287 -2.01 6.08 10.14
C GLY A 287 -1.15 4.86 10.47
N ARG A 288 -0.08 4.61 9.71
CA ARG A 288 0.87 3.52 10.00
C ARG A 288 1.57 3.69 11.34
N LEU A 289 1.99 4.92 11.68
CA LEU A 289 2.66 5.21 12.95
C LEU A 289 1.70 5.07 14.14
N ILE A 290 0.50 5.64 14.01
CA ILE A 290 -0.54 5.58 15.05
C ILE A 290 -1.01 4.14 15.24
N GLY A 291 -1.28 3.42 14.14
CA GLY A 291 -1.70 2.02 14.19
C GLY A 291 -0.66 1.13 14.87
N GLY A 292 0.61 1.30 14.53
CA GLY A 292 1.71 0.57 15.18
C GLY A 292 1.77 0.84 16.68
N TRP A 293 1.71 2.10 17.10
CA TRP A 293 1.71 2.47 18.53
C TRP A 293 0.51 1.91 19.29
N LEU A 294 -0.69 1.97 18.70
CA LEU A 294 -1.88 1.43 19.35
C LEU A 294 -1.86 -0.09 19.52
N MET A 295 -1.24 -0.81 18.57
CA MET A 295 -1.05 -2.26 18.68
C MET A 295 -0.15 -2.67 19.84
N ASP A 296 0.75 -1.79 20.29
CA ASP A 296 1.59 -2.02 21.48
C ASP A 296 0.84 -1.73 22.78
N THR A 297 -0.23 -0.94 22.74
CA THR A 297 -0.95 -0.46 23.93
C THR A 297 -2.30 -1.11 24.17
N MET A 298 -2.92 -1.68 23.14
CA MET A 298 -4.24 -2.32 23.22
C MET A 298 -4.32 -3.62 22.42
N THR A 299 -5.38 -4.37 22.64
CA THR A 299 -5.63 -5.62 21.91
C THR A 299 -5.76 -5.33 20.40
N ALA A 300 -5.05 -6.11 19.58
CA ALA A 300 -4.98 -5.98 18.13
C ALA A 300 -6.33 -5.78 17.43
N ARG A 301 -7.37 -6.51 17.86
CA ARG A 301 -8.72 -6.39 17.30
C ARG A 301 -9.34 -5.01 17.49
N TYR A 302 -9.18 -4.39 18.67
CA TYR A 302 -9.76 -3.06 18.92
C TYR A 302 -9.01 -1.98 18.14
N ALA A 303 -7.67 -2.07 18.07
CA ALA A 303 -6.90 -1.19 17.21
C ALA A 303 -7.35 -1.30 15.76
N PHE A 304 -7.56 -2.53 15.24
CA PHE A 304 -8.05 -2.73 13.88
C PHE A 304 -9.45 -2.14 13.66
N MET A 305 -10.37 -2.35 14.61
CA MET A 305 -11.72 -1.74 14.55
C MET A 305 -11.68 -0.22 14.44
N ILE A 306 -10.86 0.46 15.25
CA ILE A 306 -10.74 1.92 15.19
C ILE A 306 -10.29 2.37 13.80
N GLY A 307 -9.33 1.66 13.18
CA GLY A 307 -8.92 1.94 11.80
C GLY A 307 -10.06 1.77 10.79
N LEU A 308 -10.89 0.73 10.93
CA LEU A 308 -12.08 0.54 10.10
C LEU A 308 -13.15 1.64 10.34
N CYS A 309 -13.30 2.14 11.58
CA CYS A 309 -14.18 3.27 11.87
C CYS A 309 -13.75 4.55 11.13
N CYS A 310 -12.44 4.75 10.88
CA CYS A 310 -11.98 5.86 10.05
C CYS A 310 -12.55 5.76 8.62
N TYR A 311 -12.58 4.58 8.02
CA TYR A 311 -13.21 4.37 6.72
C TYR A 311 -14.72 4.58 6.74
N LEU A 312 -15.40 4.13 7.79
CA LEU A 312 -16.84 4.31 7.94
C LEU A 312 -17.19 5.80 7.96
N ILE A 313 -16.53 6.56 8.84
CA ILE A 313 -16.75 8.02 8.95
C ILE A 313 -16.33 8.74 7.67
N GLY A 314 -15.19 8.32 7.07
CA GLY A 314 -14.70 8.85 5.80
C GLY A 314 -15.68 8.62 4.65
N SER A 315 -16.33 7.45 4.58
CA SER A 315 -17.34 7.14 3.56
C SER A 315 -18.63 7.96 3.76
N LEU A 316 -19.05 8.14 5.02
CA LEU A 316 -20.18 9.02 5.36
C LEU A 316 -19.90 10.48 4.99
N ALA A 317 -18.66 10.95 5.20
CA ALA A 317 -18.23 12.29 4.79
C ALA A 317 -18.18 12.40 3.25
N ALA A 318 -17.65 11.38 2.55
CA ALA A 318 -17.58 11.35 1.10
C ALA A 318 -18.97 11.48 0.43
N MET A 319 -20.01 10.89 1.01
CA MET A 319 -21.38 11.03 0.53
C MET A 319 -21.94 12.45 0.63
N ARG A 320 -21.37 13.31 1.50
CA ARG A 320 -21.81 14.69 1.74
C ARG A 320 -20.97 15.72 0.99
N VAL A 321 -20.05 15.28 0.15
CA VAL A 321 -19.25 16.18 -0.69
C VAL A 321 -20.14 16.78 -1.77
N GLY A 322 -20.15 18.13 -1.82
CA GLY A 322 -20.85 18.92 -2.80
C GLY A 322 -20.07 20.19 -3.15
N PRO A 323 -20.65 21.10 -3.96
CA PRO A 323 -19.99 22.36 -4.31
C PRO A 323 -19.58 23.14 -3.06
N GLY A 324 -18.31 23.56 -2.97
CA GLY A 324 -17.76 24.32 -1.84
C GLY A 324 -17.48 23.51 -0.57
N ALA A 325 -17.79 22.22 -0.51
CA ALA A 325 -17.59 21.37 0.67
C ALA A 325 -16.14 20.87 0.81
N LEU A 326 -15.15 21.74 0.60
CA LEU A 326 -13.73 21.37 0.60
C LEU A 326 -13.27 20.81 1.96
N LEU A 327 -13.76 21.36 3.07
CA LEU A 327 -13.41 20.84 4.40
C LEU A 327 -13.90 19.40 4.59
N VAL A 328 -15.13 19.09 4.13
CA VAL A 328 -15.68 17.74 4.21
C VAL A 328 -14.87 16.78 3.34
N ALA A 329 -14.50 17.19 2.12
CA ALA A 329 -13.68 16.42 1.21
C ALA A 329 -12.28 16.12 1.82
N ASN A 330 -11.62 17.13 2.37
CA ASN A 330 -10.32 16.98 3.01
C ASN A 330 -10.39 16.10 4.27
N SER A 331 -11.45 16.24 5.07
CA SER A 331 -11.68 15.37 6.23
C SER A 331 -11.88 13.91 5.82
N ALA A 332 -12.65 13.65 4.75
CA ALA A 332 -12.81 12.32 4.20
C ALA A 332 -11.46 11.74 3.75
N ALA A 333 -10.66 12.51 3.02
CA ALA A 333 -9.35 12.09 2.54
C ALA A 333 -8.39 11.75 3.69
N VAL A 334 -8.35 12.58 4.74
CA VAL A 334 -7.55 12.32 5.94
C VAL A 334 -7.99 11.03 6.63
N LEU A 335 -9.30 10.83 6.81
CA LEU A 335 -9.84 9.63 7.45
C LEU A 335 -9.56 8.37 6.63
N TYR A 336 -9.65 8.43 5.30
CA TYR A 336 -9.27 7.32 4.44
C TYR A 336 -7.78 7.00 4.51
N GLY A 337 -6.92 8.03 4.53
CA GLY A 337 -5.48 7.87 4.67
C GLY A 337 -5.10 7.24 6.03
N LEU A 338 -5.64 7.77 7.12
CA LEU A 338 -5.46 7.17 8.45
C LEU A 338 -5.96 5.72 8.45
N GLY A 339 -7.13 5.47 7.87
CA GLY A 339 -7.75 4.15 7.79
C GLY A 339 -6.82 3.12 7.15
N ILE A 340 -6.27 3.36 5.95
CA ILE A 340 -5.40 2.39 5.26
C ILE A 340 -4.08 2.19 5.99
N GLY A 341 -3.42 3.28 6.38
CA GLY A 341 -2.14 3.19 7.10
C GLY A 341 -2.27 2.36 8.37
N TRP A 342 -3.31 2.60 9.11
CA TRP A 342 -3.61 1.94 10.37
C TRP A 342 -4.02 0.48 10.20
N THR A 343 -5.06 0.22 9.39
CA THR A 343 -5.62 -1.13 9.21
C THR A 343 -4.63 -2.09 8.56
N PHE A 344 -3.78 -1.62 7.63
CA PHE A 344 -2.75 -2.44 7.02
C PHE A 344 -1.75 -2.96 8.04
N THR A 345 -1.33 -2.11 8.99
CA THR A 345 -0.45 -2.50 10.09
C THR A 345 -1.16 -3.47 11.03
N CYS A 346 -2.40 -3.17 11.42
CA CYS A 346 -3.17 -4.02 12.34
C CYS A 346 -3.48 -5.39 11.77
N MET A 347 -3.83 -5.48 10.49
CA MET A 347 -4.15 -6.73 9.80
C MET A 347 -3.00 -7.75 9.90
N THR A 348 -1.78 -7.33 9.61
CA THR A 348 -0.60 -8.20 9.68
C THR A 348 -0.22 -8.53 11.12
N THR A 349 -0.33 -7.56 12.02
CA THR A 349 0.00 -7.76 13.45
C THR A 349 -1.01 -8.68 14.15
N CYS A 350 -2.30 -8.63 13.80
CA CYS A 350 -3.29 -9.59 14.31
C CYS A 350 -2.86 -11.03 14.02
N ILE A 351 -2.38 -11.32 12.80
CA ILE A 351 -1.89 -12.67 12.46
C ILE A 351 -0.67 -13.04 13.30
N ALA A 352 0.28 -12.12 13.51
CA ALA A 352 1.45 -12.37 14.35
C ALA A 352 1.06 -12.65 15.81
N HIS A 353 0.12 -11.90 16.37
CA HIS A 353 -0.36 -12.08 17.75
C HIS A 353 -1.17 -13.36 17.94
N PHE A 354 -2.03 -13.72 16.96
CA PHE A 354 -2.92 -14.87 17.08
C PHE A 354 -2.21 -16.19 16.84
N TYR A 355 -1.22 -16.23 15.97
CA TYR A 355 -0.62 -17.48 15.46
C TYR A 355 0.89 -17.60 15.67
N GLY A 356 1.53 -16.57 16.21
CA GLY A 356 2.96 -16.59 16.53
C GLY A 356 3.90 -16.50 15.30
N PRO A 357 5.22 -16.45 15.53
CA PRO A 357 6.20 -16.15 14.50
C PRO A 357 6.40 -17.30 13.49
N THR A 358 6.21 -18.56 13.90
CA THR A 358 6.47 -19.75 13.07
C THR A 358 5.48 -19.85 11.90
N ALA A 359 4.19 -19.65 12.15
CA ALA A 359 3.15 -19.70 11.13
C ALA A 359 3.00 -18.39 10.34
N PHE A 360 3.45 -17.26 10.91
CA PHE A 360 3.23 -15.91 10.41
C PHE A 360 3.58 -15.73 8.93
N PRO A 361 4.76 -16.12 8.40
CA PRO A 361 5.12 -15.81 7.01
C PRO A 361 4.11 -16.37 5.99
N LYS A 362 3.67 -17.61 6.19
CA LYS A 362 2.74 -18.28 5.30
C LYS A 362 1.33 -17.72 5.45
N LEU A 363 0.88 -17.46 6.69
CA LEU A 363 -0.45 -16.89 6.96
C LEU A 363 -0.56 -15.46 6.46
N ALA A 364 0.46 -14.63 6.69
CA ALA A 364 0.48 -13.25 6.21
C ALA A 364 0.52 -13.18 4.67
N GLY A 365 1.30 -14.06 4.02
CA GLY A 365 1.32 -14.14 2.56
C GLY A 365 -0.04 -14.50 1.98
N THR A 366 -0.72 -15.51 2.54
CA THR A 366 -2.07 -15.90 2.12
C THR A 366 -3.11 -14.79 2.42
N LEU A 367 -2.99 -14.14 3.58
CA LEU A 367 -3.85 -13.01 3.95
C LEU A 367 -3.74 -11.88 2.91
N LEU A 368 -2.52 -11.45 2.59
CA LEU A 368 -2.29 -10.38 1.60
C LEU A 368 -2.80 -10.75 0.21
N LEU A 369 -2.60 -12.00 -0.22
CA LEU A 369 -3.12 -12.50 -1.49
C LEU A 369 -4.65 -12.43 -1.53
N LEU A 370 -5.33 -12.93 -0.49
CA LEU A 370 -6.78 -12.95 -0.41
C LEU A 370 -7.38 -11.55 -0.29
N THR A 371 -6.79 -10.68 0.54
CA THR A 371 -7.32 -9.34 0.79
C THR A 371 -7.06 -8.39 -0.38
N SER A 372 -5.84 -8.35 -0.92
CA SER A 372 -5.52 -7.48 -2.06
C SER A 372 -6.15 -8.01 -3.35
N GLY A 373 -6.08 -9.33 -3.60
CA GLY A 373 -6.69 -9.96 -4.77
C GLY A 373 -8.21 -9.83 -4.74
N GLY A 374 -8.85 -10.11 -3.60
CA GLY A 374 -10.32 -10.03 -3.45
C GLY A 374 -10.85 -8.60 -3.47
N ALA A 375 -10.07 -7.61 -3.03
CA ALA A 375 -10.45 -6.21 -3.05
C ALA A 375 -10.10 -5.48 -4.36
N SER A 376 -9.21 -6.03 -5.19
CA SER A 376 -8.77 -5.39 -6.44
C SER A 376 -9.91 -4.98 -7.39
N PRO A 377 -11.07 -5.70 -7.48
CA PRO A 377 -12.19 -5.28 -8.33
C PRO A 377 -12.84 -3.96 -7.92
N ALA A 378 -12.51 -3.40 -6.76
CA ALA A 378 -13.14 -2.19 -6.22
C ALA A 378 -13.12 -1.00 -7.20
N GLY A 379 -12.01 -0.82 -7.94
CA GLY A 379 -11.92 0.22 -8.96
C GLY A 379 -12.94 0.03 -10.07
N TRP A 380 -13.04 -1.18 -10.63
CA TRP A 380 -14.03 -1.51 -11.65
C TRP A 380 -15.47 -1.39 -11.12
N VAL A 381 -15.73 -1.92 -9.92
CA VAL A 381 -17.06 -1.85 -9.27
C VAL A 381 -17.51 -0.39 -9.08
N GLY A 382 -16.64 0.47 -8.57
CA GLY A 382 -16.95 1.88 -8.39
C GLY A 382 -17.28 2.60 -9.70
N GLY A 383 -16.52 2.30 -10.77
CA GLY A 383 -16.78 2.83 -12.10
C GLY A 383 -18.09 2.31 -12.70
N LYS A 384 -18.37 1.02 -12.55
CA LYS A 384 -19.63 0.39 -13.03
C LYS A 384 -20.86 0.97 -12.32
N ILE A 385 -20.75 1.21 -11.01
CA ILE A 385 -21.81 1.88 -10.24
C ILE A 385 -22.05 3.29 -10.81
N PHE A 386 -20.99 4.06 -11.07
CA PHE A 386 -21.14 5.37 -11.66
C PHE A 386 -21.79 5.30 -13.06
N ASP A 387 -21.34 4.38 -13.93
CA ASP A 387 -21.89 4.22 -15.27
C ASP A 387 -23.40 3.85 -15.25
N THR A 388 -23.85 3.17 -14.19
CA THR A 388 -25.24 2.71 -14.04
C THR A 388 -26.13 3.79 -13.41
N TYR A 389 -25.65 4.45 -12.36
CA TYR A 389 -26.46 5.37 -11.53
C TYR A 389 -26.15 6.84 -11.73
N GLY A 390 -25.15 7.19 -12.54
CA GLY A 390 -24.74 8.58 -12.81
C GLY A 390 -24.01 9.28 -11.66
N GLY A 391 -23.63 8.55 -10.60
CA GLY A 391 -22.97 9.12 -9.43
C GLY A 391 -22.30 8.09 -8.53
N TYR A 392 -21.49 8.58 -7.57
CA TYR A 392 -20.74 7.73 -6.64
C TYR A 392 -21.46 7.43 -5.31
N ALA A 393 -22.68 7.94 -5.08
CA ALA A 393 -23.39 7.72 -3.82
C ALA A 393 -23.52 6.23 -3.45
N HIS A 394 -23.93 5.39 -4.39
CA HIS A 394 -24.05 3.94 -4.19
C HIS A 394 -22.70 3.27 -3.97
N ALA A 395 -21.61 3.78 -4.53
CA ALA A 395 -20.27 3.27 -4.30
C ALA A 395 -19.82 3.54 -2.85
N TRP A 396 -20.10 4.74 -2.32
CA TRP A 396 -19.83 5.04 -0.91
C TRP A 396 -20.74 4.25 0.04
N GLN A 397 -22.01 4.01 -0.33
CA GLN A 397 -22.89 3.13 0.44
C GLN A 397 -22.36 1.70 0.49
N LEU A 398 -21.86 1.18 -0.63
CA LEU A 398 -21.19 -0.14 -0.68
C LEU A 398 -19.96 -0.17 0.24
N ASN A 399 -19.11 0.87 0.23
CA ASN A 399 -17.99 0.98 1.15
C ASN A 399 -18.43 0.97 2.62
N ILE A 400 -19.50 1.68 2.96
CA ILE A 400 -20.09 1.67 4.30
C ILE A 400 -20.50 0.24 4.68
N ALA A 401 -21.25 -0.44 3.81
CA ALA A 401 -21.73 -1.81 4.07
C ALA A 401 -20.55 -2.77 4.28
N ILE A 402 -19.56 -2.76 3.39
CA ILE A 402 -18.35 -3.60 3.50
C ILE A 402 -17.59 -3.29 4.79
N THR A 403 -17.43 -2.02 5.13
CA THR A 403 -16.72 -1.60 6.35
C THR A 403 -17.44 -2.04 7.61
N VAL A 404 -18.78 -1.94 7.66
CA VAL A 404 -19.60 -2.43 8.77
C VAL A 404 -19.44 -3.94 8.94
N VAL A 405 -19.50 -4.71 7.84
CA VAL A 405 -19.22 -6.16 7.87
C VAL A 405 -17.83 -6.44 8.43
N GLY A 406 -16.82 -5.68 8.01
CA GLY A 406 -15.45 -5.79 8.53
C GLY A 406 -15.34 -5.48 10.03
N ILE A 407 -16.00 -4.42 10.51
CA ILE A 407 -16.04 -4.06 11.93
C ILE A 407 -16.67 -5.20 12.73
N VAL A 408 -17.82 -5.73 12.28
CA VAL A 408 -18.47 -6.86 12.93
C VAL A 408 -17.59 -8.10 12.94
N ALA A 409 -16.95 -8.42 11.81
CA ALA A 409 -16.04 -9.55 11.70
C ALA A 409 -14.88 -9.43 12.71
N ILE A 410 -14.24 -8.27 12.78
CA ILE A 410 -13.11 -8.03 13.70
C ILE A 410 -13.57 -8.01 15.17
N LEU A 411 -14.77 -7.56 15.47
CA LEU A 411 -15.34 -7.62 16.83
C LEU A 411 -15.38 -9.05 17.35
N PHE A 412 -15.71 -10.02 16.49
CA PHE A 412 -15.75 -11.43 16.83
C PHE A 412 -14.42 -12.16 16.61
N ALA A 413 -13.41 -11.52 16.03
CA ALA A 413 -12.07 -12.08 15.87
C ALA A 413 -11.38 -12.15 17.23
N ALA A 414 -11.37 -13.32 17.82
CA ALA A 414 -10.67 -13.59 19.07
C ALA A 414 -9.40 -14.43 18.81
N MET A 415 -8.42 -14.30 19.69
CA MET A 415 -7.26 -15.18 19.69
C MET A 415 -7.75 -16.62 19.89
N PRO A 416 -7.45 -17.55 18.97
CA PRO A 416 -7.93 -18.91 19.08
C PRO A 416 -7.25 -19.63 20.24
N HIS A 417 -8.03 -20.35 21.06
CA HIS A 417 -7.52 -21.22 22.11
C HIS A 417 -7.24 -22.61 21.54
N HIS A 418 -6.07 -23.16 21.80
CA HIS A 418 -5.75 -24.54 21.43
C HIS A 418 -6.35 -25.51 22.45
N ARG A 419 -6.88 -26.64 22.00
CA ARG A 419 -7.55 -27.65 22.90
C ARG A 419 -6.65 -28.16 24.03
N THR A 420 -5.33 -28.18 23.87
CA THR A 420 -4.39 -28.57 24.92
C THR A 420 -4.29 -27.55 26.06
N GLU A 421 -4.52 -26.26 25.85
CA GLU A 421 -4.56 -25.26 26.93
C GLU A 421 -5.83 -25.40 27.79
N SER A 422 -6.96 -25.71 27.16
CA SER A 422 -8.22 -25.94 27.86
C SER A 422 -8.16 -27.14 28.81
N SER A 423 -7.42 -28.20 28.47
CA SER A 423 -7.25 -29.38 29.34
C SER A 423 -6.25 -29.15 30.49
N ALA A 424 -5.30 -28.23 30.35
CA ALA A 424 -4.35 -27.88 31.40
C ALA A 424 -4.98 -26.96 32.46
N VAL A 425 -5.83 -26.00 32.01
CA VAL A 425 -6.59 -25.12 32.93
C VAL A 425 -7.69 -25.91 33.65
N ALA A 426 -8.36 -26.86 32.98
CA ALA A 426 -9.35 -27.72 33.62
C ALA A 426 -8.78 -28.77 34.60
N ARG A 427 -7.47 -29.03 34.56
CA ARG A 427 -6.78 -29.90 35.55
C ARG A 427 -6.15 -29.11 36.72
N ALA A 428 -6.09 -27.77 36.59
CA ALA A 428 -5.54 -26.88 37.62
C ALA A 428 -6.62 -26.15 38.44
N ALA A 429 -7.89 -26.27 38.04
CA ALA A 429 -9.08 -25.83 38.79
C ALA A 429 -9.79 -27.04 39.44
#